data_3ce85f4b82dd449a4564cc35c770d5d0
#
_entry.id   3ce85f4b82dd449a4564cc35c770d5d0
#
_cell.length_a   1.000
_cell.length_b   1.000
_cell.length_c   1.000
_cell.angle_alpha   90.00
_cell.angle_beta   90.00
_cell.angle_gamma   90.00
#
_symmetry.space_group_name_H-M   'P 1'
#
loop_
_entity.id
_entity.type
_entity.pdbx_description
1 polymer ?
#
loop_
_entity_poly.entity_id
_entity_poly.type
_entity_poly.pdbx_seq_one_letter_code
_entity_poly.pdbx_strand_id
1 'polypeptide(L)'
;MELLQMAAAIMSQDRYALLVVDSATALFRTDYMGRGELSERQMQMAQFLRQLTRLAEEFGVAVFITNQVVANPDGMSFAKDSTKPIGGNIIAHASTTRLRLRKGRCENRIMTVYDSPTLPEADAQFALGPQGVCDATE
;
A
#
# COMPACT_ATOMS: atom_id res chain seq x y z
N MET A 1 -4.87 16.82 -0.86
CA MET A 1 -5.67 16.90 -2.10
C MET A 1 -5.00 17.76 -3.16
N GLU A 2 -4.42 18.88 -2.78
CA GLU A 2 -3.69 19.78 -3.72
C GLU A 2 -2.57 19.07 -4.51
N LEU A 3 -1.78 18.21 -3.85
CA LEU A 3 -0.72 17.46 -4.53
C LEU A 3 -1.23 16.55 -5.67
N LEU A 4 -2.44 15.97 -5.53
CA LEU A 4 -3.02 15.17 -6.62
C LEU A 4 -3.46 16.04 -7.81
N GLN A 5 -3.91 17.26 -7.55
CA GLN A 5 -4.23 18.22 -8.61
C GLN A 5 -2.94 18.69 -9.33
N MET A 6 -1.88 18.94 -8.59
CA MET A 6 -0.57 19.23 -9.17
C MET A 6 -0.04 18.06 -10.01
N ALA A 7 -0.15 16.83 -9.50
CA ALA A 7 0.24 15.63 -10.24
C ALA A 7 -0.56 15.51 -11.55
N ALA A 8 -1.88 15.73 -11.51
CA ALA A 8 -2.71 15.75 -12.71
C ALA A 8 -2.25 16.80 -13.74
N ALA A 9 -1.94 18.02 -13.27
CA ALA A 9 -1.45 19.09 -14.14
C ALA A 9 -0.09 18.74 -14.81
N ILE A 10 0.81 18.09 -14.07
CA ILE A 10 2.10 17.63 -14.61
C ILE A 10 1.89 16.48 -15.61
N MET A 11 1.06 15.48 -15.26
CA MET A 11 0.76 14.35 -16.13
C MET A 11 -0.02 14.72 -17.40
N SER A 12 -0.68 15.88 -17.42
CA SER A 12 -1.31 16.42 -18.63
C SER A 12 -0.31 17.00 -19.63
N GLN A 13 0.90 17.35 -19.19
CA GLN A 13 1.94 17.94 -20.02
C GLN A 13 2.91 16.88 -20.57
N ASP A 14 3.21 15.86 -19.75
CA ASP A 14 4.19 14.82 -20.07
C ASP A 14 3.61 13.41 -19.80
N ARG A 15 4.16 12.41 -20.48
CA ARG A 15 3.77 11.00 -20.30
C ARG A 15 4.53 10.37 -19.14
N TYR A 16 3.77 9.83 -18.19
CA TYR A 16 4.29 9.05 -17.07
C TYR A 16 3.81 7.61 -17.15
N ALA A 17 4.60 6.67 -16.64
CA ALA A 17 4.26 5.26 -16.57
C ALA A 17 3.84 4.84 -15.16
N LEU A 18 4.32 5.53 -14.13
CA LEU A 18 4.15 5.15 -12.74
C LEU A 18 3.94 6.37 -11.84
N LEU A 19 2.96 6.30 -10.97
CA LEU A 19 2.73 7.22 -9.84
C LEU A 19 2.94 6.46 -8.53
N VAL A 20 3.86 6.91 -7.69
CA VAL A 20 4.16 6.29 -6.39
C VAL A 20 3.69 7.20 -5.26
N VAL A 21 2.97 6.61 -4.30
CA VAL A 21 2.53 7.29 -3.07
C VAL A 21 3.08 6.55 -1.85
N ASP A 22 4.07 7.13 -1.20
CA ASP A 22 4.68 6.60 0.03
C ASP A 22 4.48 7.60 1.19
N SER A 23 3.60 7.28 2.10
CA SER A 23 2.64 6.20 2.16
C SER A 23 1.20 6.74 2.09
N ALA A 24 0.32 5.93 1.51
CA ALA A 24 -1.09 6.30 1.36
C ALA A 24 -1.82 6.53 2.70
N THR A 25 -1.31 5.97 3.80
CA THR A 25 -1.98 5.99 5.12
C THR A 25 -1.33 6.90 6.14
N ALA A 26 -0.15 7.48 5.86
CA ALA A 26 0.60 8.30 6.82
C ALA A 26 -0.23 9.49 7.36
N LEU A 27 -0.86 10.25 6.47
CA LEU A 27 -1.66 11.43 6.81
C LEU A 27 -2.92 11.09 7.62
N PHE A 28 -3.48 9.89 7.42
CA PHE A 28 -4.70 9.46 8.10
C PHE A 28 -4.44 8.81 9.47
N ARG A 29 -3.19 8.74 9.91
CA ARG A 29 -2.82 8.10 11.17
C ARG A 29 -2.76 9.06 12.35
N THR A 30 -2.40 10.30 12.13
CA THR A 30 -2.08 11.30 13.17
C THR A 30 -3.19 12.30 13.45
N ASP A 31 -4.06 12.56 12.47
CA ASP A 31 -4.99 13.69 12.55
C ASP A 31 -6.35 13.35 13.18
N TYR A 32 -6.56 12.06 13.57
CA TYR A 32 -7.87 11.59 14.03
C TYR A 32 -7.74 10.83 15.34
N MET A 33 -7.98 11.51 16.46
CA MET A 33 -7.86 10.93 17.81
C MET A 33 -9.20 10.61 18.50
N GLY A 34 -10.35 10.97 17.90
CA GLY A 34 -11.67 10.84 18.47
C GLY A 34 -12.54 9.74 17.86
N ARG A 35 -13.48 9.17 18.65
CA ARG A 35 -14.43 8.16 18.17
C ARG A 35 -15.36 8.67 17.06
N GLY A 36 -15.67 9.97 17.02
CA GLY A 36 -16.48 10.62 15.97
C GLY A 36 -15.73 10.87 14.66
N GLU A 37 -14.41 10.86 14.68
CA GLU A 37 -13.55 11.20 13.54
C GLU A 37 -13.25 9.98 12.64
N LEU A 38 -13.57 8.76 13.11
CA LEU A 38 -13.31 7.54 12.34
C LEU A 38 -14.04 7.53 11.00
N SER A 39 -15.30 7.95 10.97
CA SER A 39 -16.10 8.00 9.74
C SER A 39 -15.57 9.05 8.76
N GLU A 40 -15.18 10.21 9.26
CA GLU A 40 -14.58 11.27 8.44
C GLU A 40 -13.25 10.82 7.85
N ARG A 41 -12.37 10.22 8.65
CA ARG A 41 -11.12 9.62 8.20
C ARG A 41 -11.34 8.60 7.08
N GLN A 42 -12.31 7.72 7.25
CA GLN A 42 -12.65 6.70 6.25
C GLN A 42 -13.17 7.34 4.96
N MET A 43 -14.01 8.36 5.07
CA MET A 43 -14.54 9.08 3.93
C MET A 43 -13.43 9.80 3.15
N GLN A 44 -12.53 10.50 3.83
CA GLN A 44 -11.40 11.19 3.21
C GLN A 44 -10.42 10.21 2.55
N MET A 45 -10.12 9.10 3.20
CA MET A 45 -9.29 8.03 2.62
C MET A 45 -9.93 7.44 1.36
N ALA A 46 -11.23 7.16 1.40
CA ALA A 46 -11.96 6.66 0.23
C ALA A 46 -11.96 7.67 -0.92
N GLN A 47 -12.10 8.97 -0.61
CA GLN A 47 -12.01 10.04 -1.60
C GLN A 47 -10.62 10.12 -2.23
N PHE A 48 -9.57 10.05 -1.42
CA PHE A 48 -8.19 10.05 -1.88
C PHE A 48 -7.90 8.88 -2.82
N LEU A 49 -8.28 7.66 -2.43
CA LEU A 49 -8.08 6.46 -3.26
C LEU A 49 -8.86 6.51 -4.57
N ARG A 50 -10.12 7.02 -4.55
CA ARG A 50 -10.88 7.23 -5.79
C ARG A 50 -10.21 8.22 -6.73
N GLN A 51 -9.58 9.28 -6.20
CA GLN A 51 -8.84 10.21 -7.05
C GLN A 51 -7.61 9.55 -7.67
N LEU A 52 -6.87 8.72 -6.93
CA LEU A 52 -5.75 7.96 -7.49
C LEU A 52 -6.20 7.01 -8.61
N THR A 53 -7.31 6.31 -8.42
CA THR A 53 -7.89 5.45 -9.48
C THR A 53 -8.26 6.25 -10.72
N ARG A 54 -8.88 7.42 -10.55
CA ARG A 54 -9.21 8.31 -11.68
C ARG A 54 -7.96 8.77 -12.42
N LEU A 55 -6.90 9.15 -11.71
CA LEU A 55 -5.63 9.52 -12.36
C LEU A 55 -5.02 8.35 -13.14
N ALA A 56 -5.08 7.14 -12.58
CA ALA A 56 -4.62 5.94 -13.27
C ALA A 56 -5.36 5.71 -14.58
N GLU A 57 -6.68 5.84 -14.57
CA GLU A 57 -7.55 5.65 -15.74
C GLU A 57 -7.38 6.78 -16.77
N GLU A 58 -7.35 8.03 -16.32
CA GLU A 58 -7.28 9.22 -17.18
C GLU A 58 -5.94 9.32 -17.93
N PHE A 59 -4.83 9.06 -17.23
CA PHE A 59 -3.49 9.21 -17.79
C PHE A 59 -2.83 7.89 -18.21
N GLY A 60 -3.50 6.75 -17.98
CA GLY A 60 -2.95 5.44 -18.30
C GLY A 60 -1.69 5.10 -17.51
N VAL A 61 -1.58 5.55 -16.25
CA VAL A 61 -0.43 5.32 -15.36
C VAL A 61 -0.71 4.20 -14.38
N ALA A 62 0.30 3.39 -14.07
CA ALA A 62 0.23 2.48 -12.94
C ALA A 62 0.35 3.28 -11.62
N VAL A 63 -0.51 2.99 -10.64
CA VAL A 63 -0.43 3.60 -9.32
C VAL A 63 0.09 2.58 -8.31
N PHE A 64 1.19 2.91 -7.65
CA PHE A 64 1.79 2.12 -6.58
C PHE A 64 1.68 2.86 -5.26
N ILE A 65 1.07 2.24 -4.25
CA ILE A 65 0.95 2.81 -2.92
C ILE A 65 1.62 1.92 -1.89
N THR A 66 2.29 2.51 -0.91
CA THR A 66 2.74 1.79 0.29
C THR A 66 1.71 1.96 1.39
N ASN A 67 1.56 0.90 2.20
CA ASN A 67 0.69 0.88 3.36
C ASN A 67 1.46 0.37 4.58
N GLN A 68 0.99 0.72 5.76
CA GLN A 68 1.56 0.25 7.02
C GLN A 68 0.73 -0.88 7.62
N VAL A 69 1.31 -1.61 8.56
CA VAL A 69 0.66 -2.65 9.34
C VAL A 69 0.65 -2.28 10.82
N VAL A 70 -0.35 -2.77 11.54
CA VAL A 70 -0.44 -2.70 12.99
C VAL A 70 -0.43 -4.12 13.57
N ALA A 71 0.08 -4.28 14.79
CA ALA A 71 -0.02 -5.52 15.51
C ALA A 71 -1.50 -5.87 15.73
N ASN A 72 -1.86 -7.13 15.56
CA ASN A 72 -3.20 -7.64 15.85
C ASN A 72 -3.17 -8.30 17.25
N PRO A 73 -3.63 -7.60 18.31
CA PRO A 73 -3.59 -8.15 19.68
C PRO A 73 -4.53 -9.34 19.87
N ASP A 74 -5.57 -9.46 19.05
CA ASP A 74 -6.55 -10.56 19.11
C ASP A 74 -6.13 -11.78 18.28
N GLY A 75 -5.03 -11.69 17.55
CA GLY A 75 -4.46 -12.82 16.83
C GLY A 75 -3.97 -13.85 17.82
N MET A 76 -4.67 -14.98 17.92
CA MET A 76 -4.19 -16.13 18.69
C MET A 76 -2.73 -16.38 18.35
N SER A 77 -1.91 -16.64 19.38
CA SER A 77 -0.44 -16.78 19.31
C SER A 77 0.09 -17.82 18.30
N PHE A 78 -0.81 -18.56 17.66
CA PHE A 78 -0.54 -19.58 16.65
C PHE A 78 -0.83 -19.15 15.21
N ALA A 79 -1.47 -17.99 14.99
CA ALA A 79 -1.66 -17.47 13.64
C ALA A 79 -0.33 -16.95 13.10
N LYS A 80 0.06 -17.43 11.93
CA LYS A 80 1.29 -17.07 11.19
C LYS A 80 1.41 -15.56 10.93
N ASP A 81 0.34 -14.79 11.22
CA ASP A 81 0.15 -13.40 10.89
C ASP A 81 -0.31 -12.57 12.10
N SER A 82 0.66 -12.04 12.83
CA SER A 82 0.43 -11.14 13.96
C SER A 82 0.17 -9.67 13.55
N THR A 83 0.08 -9.37 12.26
CA THR A 83 -0.06 -8.00 11.75
C THR A 83 -1.23 -7.85 10.80
N LYS A 84 -1.93 -6.71 10.88
CA LYS A 84 -3.05 -6.36 10.03
C LYS A 84 -2.74 -5.06 9.26
N PRO A 85 -3.05 -4.97 7.95
CA PRO A 85 -2.86 -3.74 7.19
C PRO A 85 -3.80 -2.64 7.71
N ILE A 86 -3.31 -1.41 7.75
CA ILE A 86 -4.11 -0.22 8.05
C ILE A 86 -5.05 0.08 6.88
N GLY A 87 -6.19 0.72 7.16
CA GLY A 87 -7.16 1.15 6.15
C GLY A 87 -8.30 0.17 5.87
N GLY A 88 -8.20 -1.06 6.43
CA GLY A 88 -9.31 -2.02 6.40
C GLY A 88 -9.87 -2.28 5.01
N ASN A 89 -11.19 -2.41 4.91
CA ASN A 89 -11.89 -2.73 3.66
C ASN A 89 -11.77 -1.63 2.60
N ILE A 90 -11.58 -0.36 2.98
CA ILE A 90 -11.50 0.75 2.04
C ILE A 90 -10.29 0.58 1.11
N ILE A 91 -9.10 0.32 1.68
CA ILE A 91 -7.90 0.07 0.89
C ILE A 91 -8.00 -1.29 0.17
N ALA A 92 -8.55 -2.31 0.81
CA ALA A 92 -8.73 -3.62 0.21
C ALA A 92 -9.55 -3.57 -1.09
N HIS A 93 -10.65 -2.81 -1.09
CA HIS A 93 -11.51 -2.67 -2.27
C HIS A 93 -10.96 -1.70 -3.33
N ALA A 94 -10.15 -0.73 -2.93
CA ALA A 94 -9.54 0.22 -3.86
C ALA A 94 -8.27 -0.33 -4.55
N SER A 95 -7.68 -1.39 -4.01
CA SER A 95 -6.45 -1.99 -4.53
C SER A 95 -6.77 -3.19 -5.42
N THR A 96 -6.12 -3.27 -6.59
CA THR A 96 -6.26 -4.41 -7.51
C THR A 96 -5.35 -5.56 -7.08
N THR A 97 -4.08 -5.29 -6.88
CA THR A 97 -3.10 -6.29 -6.42
C THR A 97 -2.47 -5.81 -5.12
N ARG A 98 -2.38 -6.70 -4.15
CA ARG A 98 -1.83 -6.42 -2.83
C ARG A 98 -0.65 -7.33 -2.55
N LEU A 99 0.48 -6.73 -2.25
CA LEU A 99 1.72 -7.42 -1.90
C LEU A 99 2.01 -7.21 -0.43
N ARG A 100 2.43 -8.26 0.25
CA ARG A 100 2.85 -8.21 1.63
C ARG A 100 4.35 -8.44 1.73
N LEU A 101 5.03 -7.56 2.45
CA LEU A 101 6.44 -7.69 2.77
C LEU A 101 6.60 -8.12 4.22
N ARG A 102 7.43 -9.13 4.46
CA ARG A 102 7.80 -9.58 5.81
C ARG A 102 9.29 -9.84 5.92
N LYS A 103 9.81 -9.73 7.13
CA LYS A 103 11.21 -10.06 7.40
C LYS A 103 11.42 -11.57 7.29
N GLY A 104 12.44 -11.99 6.56
CA GLY A 104 12.95 -13.34 6.51
C GLY A 104 14.10 -13.57 7.50
N ARG A 105 14.94 -14.56 7.23
CA ARG A 105 16.18 -14.81 7.99
C ARG A 105 17.28 -13.85 7.53
N CYS A 106 18.12 -13.42 8.44
CA CYS A 106 19.22 -12.48 8.18
C CYS A 106 18.74 -11.22 7.43
N GLU A 107 19.36 -10.93 6.29
CA GLU A 107 19.01 -9.80 5.43
C GLU A 107 17.90 -10.12 4.40
N ASN A 108 17.42 -11.37 4.38
CA ASN A 108 16.37 -11.77 3.46
C ASN A 108 15.02 -11.16 3.84
N ARG A 109 14.22 -10.92 2.82
CA ARG A 109 12.82 -10.45 2.89
C ARG A 109 11.97 -11.38 2.07
N ILE A 110 10.72 -11.49 2.43
CA ILE A 110 9.76 -12.32 1.73
C ILE A 110 8.63 -11.41 1.27
N MET A 111 8.36 -11.46 -0.02
CA MET A 111 7.20 -10.82 -0.65
C MET A 111 6.16 -11.88 -0.97
N THR A 112 4.95 -11.68 -0.52
CA THR A 112 3.81 -12.57 -0.78
C THR A 112 2.79 -11.83 -1.62
N VAL A 113 2.24 -12.46 -2.64
CA VAL A 113 1.00 -12.01 -3.29
C VAL A 113 -0.14 -12.28 -2.31
N TYR A 114 -0.61 -11.22 -1.64
CA TYR A 114 -1.60 -11.31 -0.59
C TYR A 114 -3.03 -11.36 -1.15
N ASP A 115 -3.27 -10.64 -2.23
CA ASP A 115 -4.56 -10.55 -2.91
C ASP A 115 -4.35 -10.08 -4.35
N SER A 116 -4.91 -10.78 -5.31
CA SER A 116 -4.85 -10.39 -6.73
C SER A 116 -5.93 -11.12 -7.53
N PRO A 117 -6.59 -10.44 -8.48
CA PRO A 117 -7.56 -11.08 -9.37
C PRO A 117 -6.92 -11.97 -10.44
N THR A 118 -5.61 -11.80 -10.69
CA THR A 118 -4.93 -12.45 -11.83
C THR A 118 -3.70 -13.27 -11.44
N LEU A 119 -3.11 -13.00 -10.28
CA LEU A 119 -1.91 -13.68 -9.81
C LEU A 119 -2.28 -14.70 -8.73
N PRO A 120 -1.72 -15.93 -8.77
CA PRO A 120 -1.88 -16.88 -7.69
C PRO A 120 -1.16 -16.41 -6.43
N GLU A 121 -1.58 -16.90 -5.28
CA GLU A 121 -0.85 -16.70 -4.03
C GLU A 121 0.53 -17.38 -4.14
N ALA A 122 1.58 -16.59 -3.98
CA ALA A 122 2.96 -17.05 -4.12
C ALA A 122 3.90 -16.17 -3.26
N ASP A 123 4.99 -16.80 -2.81
CA ASP A 123 6.07 -16.13 -2.07
C ASP A 123 7.32 -16.02 -2.95
N ALA A 124 7.98 -14.86 -2.90
CA ALA A 124 9.31 -14.64 -3.45
C ALA A 124 10.25 -14.12 -2.36
N GLN A 125 11.51 -14.58 -2.39
CA GLN A 125 12.55 -14.12 -1.46
C GLN A 125 13.53 -13.20 -2.18
N PHE A 126 13.98 -12.17 -1.48
CA PHE A 126 15.00 -11.24 -1.91
C PHE A 126 15.81 -10.76 -0.70
N ALA A 127 16.97 -10.18 -0.92
CA ALA A 127 17.79 -9.61 0.13
C ALA A 127 17.95 -8.10 -0.03
N LEU A 128 18.32 -7.42 1.06
CA LEU A 128 18.69 -6.01 1.08
C LEU A 128 20.19 -5.90 1.34
N GLY A 129 20.96 -5.64 0.30
CA GLY A 129 22.39 -5.43 0.37
C GLY A 129 22.77 -3.94 0.34
N PRO A 130 24.07 -3.62 0.45
CA PRO A 130 24.56 -2.24 0.38
C PRO A 130 24.22 -1.53 -0.95
N GLN A 131 24.01 -2.30 -2.01
CA GLN A 131 23.67 -1.79 -3.34
C GLN A 131 22.16 -1.75 -3.62
N GLY A 132 21.32 -2.09 -2.63
CA GLY A 132 19.87 -2.14 -2.73
C GLY A 132 19.29 -3.56 -2.71
N VAL A 133 18.25 -3.78 -3.51
CA VAL A 133 17.58 -5.08 -3.62
C VAL A 133 18.45 -6.03 -4.46
N CYS A 134 18.66 -7.24 -3.96
CA CYS A 134 19.42 -8.30 -4.62
C CYS A 134 18.76 -9.67 -4.38
N ASP A 135 19.27 -10.70 -5.03
CA ASP A 135 18.79 -12.06 -4.84
C ASP A 135 18.99 -12.53 -3.40
N ALA A 136 18.08 -13.41 -2.95
CA ALA A 136 18.18 -13.96 -1.60
C ALA A 136 19.49 -14.74 -1.42
N THR A 137 20.15 -14.52 -0.31
CA THR A 137 21.32 -15.32 0.11
C THR A 137 20.84 -16.56 0.85
N GLU A 138 21.44 -17.70 0.55
CA GLU A 138 21.20 -18.97 1.24
C GLU A 138 21.57 -18.95 2.72
#